data_c1839661117d516fed35c0d36dea4f99
#
_entry.id   c1839661117d516fed35c0d36dea4f99
#
_cell.length_a   1.000
_cell.length_b   1.000
_cell.length_c   1.000
_cell.angle_alpha   90.00
_cell.angle_beta   90.00
_cell.angle_gamma   90.00
#
_symmetry.space_group_name_H-M   'P 1'
#
loop_
_entity.id
_entity.type
_entity.pdbx_description
1 polymer ?
#
loop_
_entity_poly.entity_id
_entity_poly.type
_entity_poly.pdbx_seq_one_letter_code
_entity_poly.pdbx_strand_id
1 'polypeptide(L)'
;MSKTMNQAMKQAVSEKSASANMLAVPINHSDHFLGSHTARVTVVEYGDFECPSCGQAYPAVKMMLKHFGDKLRFVYRHFPQIEVHPHAELAAEAAEAAGAQHKFWAMHDLLFENQLHLKATSLRRYAAQAELDLERYDYEMGDHVYLQRVQEHLESGKKSVVRATPTFFVNGIMHDVSFGIASLQSAIDAALRT
;
A
#
# COMPACT_ATOMS: atom_id res chain seq x y z
N MET A 1 -15.41 45.19 -6.85
CA MET A 1 -14.83 44.04 -7.61
C MET A 1 -13.80 43.19 -6.82
N SER A 2 -13.17 43.68 -5.75
CA SER A 2 -12.07 42.96 -5.03
C SER A 2 -12.49 41.82 -4.09
N LYS A 3 -13.67 41.87 -3.44
CA LYS A 3 -14.11 40.87 -2.45
C LYS A 3 -14.53 39.53 -3.08
N THR A 4 -15.23 39.59 -4.23
CA THR A 4 -15.73 38.39 -4.92
C THR A 4 -14.59 37.57 -5.56
N MET A 5 -13.57 38.24 -6.10
CA MET A 5 -12.37 37.60 -6.67
C MET A 5 -11.53 36.92 -5.62
N ASN A 6 -11.44 37.49 -4.42
CA ASN A 6 -10.69 36.89 -3.28
C ASN A 6 -11.43 35.66 -2.70
N GLN A 7 -12.77 35.65 -2.76
CA GLN A 7 -13.60 34.52 -2.31
C GLN A 7 -13.52 33.35 -3.29
N ALA A 8 -13.58 33.60 -4.60
CA ALA A 8 -13.42 32.61 -5.63
C ALA A 8 -12.01 31.98 -5.63
N MET A 9 -10.96 32.77 -5.41
CA MET A 9 -9.59 32.28 -5.27
C MET A 9 -9.40 31.39 -4.01
N LYS A 10 -10.00 31.77 -2.88
CA LYS A 10 -9.97 30.94 -1.64
C LYS A 10 -10.72 29.66 -1.82
N GLN A 11 -11.85 29.67 -2.54
CA GLN A 11 -12.64 28.47 -2.82
C GLN A 11 -11.90 27.53 -3.77
N ALA A 12 -11.30 28.02 -4.84
CA ALA A 12 -10.49 27.26 -5.78
C ALA A 12 -9.22 26.65 -5.11
N VAL A 13 -8.59 27.38 -4.19
CA VAL A 13 -7.45 26.85 -3.39
C VAL A 13 -7.91 25.76 -2.42
N SER A 14 -9.09 25.93 -1.79
CA SER A 14 -9.68 24.93 -0.90
C SER A 14 -10.08 23.65 -1.64
N GLU A 15 -10.70 23.77 -2.80
CA GLU A 15 -11.10 22.62 -3.65
C GLU A 15 -9.87 21.89 -4.20
N LYS A 16 -8.84 22.62 -4.61
CA LYS A 16 -7.55 22.04 -5.06
C LYS A 16 -6.78 21.35 -3.93
N SER A 17 -6.85 21.87 -2.72
CA SER A 17 -6.28 21.25 -1.52
C SER A 17 -7.06 20.00 -1.09
N ALA A 18 -8.39 20.02 -1.20
CA ALA A 18 -9.24 18.87 -0.90
C ALA A 18 -9.03 17.72 -1.90
N SER A 19 -8.87 18.02 -3.18
CA SER A 19 -8.59 17.02 -4.22
C SER A 19 -7.16 16.45 -4.13
N ALA A 20 -6.20 17.21 -3.57
CA ALA A 20 -4.81 16.79 -3.42
C ALA A 20 -4.62 15.68 -2.37
N ASN A 21 -5.59 15.49 -1.48
CA ASN A 21 -5.53 14.50 -0.40
C ASN A 21 -6.43 13.28 -0.65
N MET A 22 -6.85 13.06 -1.88
CA MET A 22 -7.74 11.94 -2.22
C MET A 22 -7.02 10.86 -3.02
N LEU A 23 -7.42 9.61 -2.79
CA LEU A 23 -7.01 8.47 -3.58
C LEU A 23 -7.50 8.65 -5.03
N ALA A 24 -6.59 8.94 -5.96
CA ALA A 24 -6.92 9.28 -7.34
C ALA A 24 -7.40 8.07 -8.17
N VAL A 25 -6.89 6.88 -7.85
CA VAL A 25 -7.27 5.62 -8.52
C VAL A 25 -8.07 4.78 -7.55
N PRO A 26 -9.39 4.60 -7.78
CA PRO A 26 -10.23 3.77 -6.92
C PRO A 26 -9.71 2.35 -6.77
N ILE A 27 -10.11 1.69 -5.68
CA ILE A 27 -9.84 0.28 -5.46
C ILE A 27 -10.63 -0.54 -6.48
N ASN A 28 -10.00 -1.55 -7.03
CA ASN A 28 -10.58 -2.42 -8.04
C ASN A 28 -10.31 -3.91 -7.73
N HIS A 29 -10.83 -4.81 -8.58
CA HIS A 29 -10.75 -6.26 -8.39
C HIS A 29 -9.34 -6.85 -8.47
N SER A 30 -8.37 -6.10 -8.99
CA SER A 30 -6.98 -6.54 -9.07
C SER A 30 -6.14 -6.12 -7.85
N ASP A 31 -6.70 -5.32 -6.93
CA ASP A 31 -6.02 -4.98 -5.68
C ASP A 31 -6.01 -6.16 -4.71
N HIS A 32 -4.87 -6.37 -4.05
CA HIS A 32 -4.77 -7.33 -2.94
C HIS A 32 -5.34 -6.73 -1.66
N PHE A 33 -6.25 -7.43 -1.01
CA PHE A 33 -6.84 -6.94 0.24
C PHE A 33 -7.02 -8.05 1.29
N LEU A 34 -7.08 -7.64 2.55
CA LEU A 34 -7.48 -8.42 3.71
C LEU A 34 -8.79 -7.84 4.30
N GLY A 35 -9.55 -8.68 4.97
CA GLY A 35 -10.82 -8.31 5.59
C GLY A 35 -12.03 -8.50 4.65
N SER A 36 -13.16 -7.94 5.03
CA SER A 36 -14.43 -8.14 4.32
C SER A 36 -14.56 -7.21 3.11
N HIS A 37 -15.13 -7.72 2.01
CA HIS A 37 -15.56 -6.89 0.87
C HIS A 37 -16.61 -5.85 1.25
N THR A 38 -17.39 -6.12 2.29
CA THR A 38 -18.47 -5.26 2.79
C THR A 38 -18.06 -4.43 3.99
N ALA A 39 -16.77 -4.38 4.30
CA ALA A 39 -16.25 -3.57 5.40
C ALA A 39 -16.64 -2.10 5.25
N ARG A 40 -17.06 -1.48 6.36
CA ARG A 40 -17.46 -0.06 6.39
C ARG A 40 -16.29 0.89 6.19
N VAL A 41 -15.09 0.46 6.58
CA VAL A 41 -13.87 1.25 6.43
C VAL A 41 -12.89 0.48 5.55
N THR A 42 -12.32 1.19 4.58
CA THR A 42 -11.23 0.68 3.77
C THR A 42 -9.98 1.53 4.01
N VAL A 43 -8.88 0.87 4.34
CA VAL A 43 -7.56 1.48 4.41
C VAL A 43 -6.73 1.01 3.22
N VAL A 44 -6.16 1.94 2.46
CA VAL A 44 -5.17 1.66 1.42
C VAL A 44 -3.82 2.11 1.92
N GLU A 45 -2.83 1.22 1.90
CA GLU A 45 -1.43 1.53 2.11
C GLU A 45 -0.69 1.55 0.78
N TYR A 46 0.03 2.64 0.50
CA TYR A 46 1.12 2.62 -0.45
C TYR A 46 2.40 2.35 0.32
N GLY A 47 2.98 1.18 0.09
CA GLY A 47 4.09 0.65 0.87
C GLY A 47 5.27 0.20 0.00
N ASP A 48 6.40 0.05 0.67
CA ASP A 48 7.68 -0.39 0.12
C ASP A 48 8.29 -1.42 1.08
N PHE A 49 8.56 -2.61 0.57
CA PHE A 49 9.05 -3.72 1.38
C PHE A 49 10.45 -3.51 1.97
N GLU A 50 11.25 -2.61 1.39
CA GLU A 50 12.58 -2.29 1.91
C GLU A 50 12.57 -1.02 2.80
N CYS A 51 11.46 -0.28 2.85
CA CYS A 51 11.33 0.94 3.66
C CYS A 51 11.25 0.62 5.16
N PRO A 52 12.16 1.17 6.00
CA PRO A 52 12.15 0.90 7.45
C PRO A 52 10.85 1.38 8.14
N SER A 53 10.26 2.49 7.69
CA SER A 53 9.01 3.03 8.24
C SER A 53 7.82 2.12 7.93
N CYS A 54 7.80 1.46 6.75
CA CYS A 54 6.79 0.45 6.43
C CYS A 54 6.94 -0.78 7.33
N GLY A 55 8.17 -1.23 7.58
CA GLY A 55 8.43 -2.32 8.52
C GLY A 55 7.99 -2.01 9.95
N GLN A 56 8.13 -0.76 10.39
CA GLN A 56 7.61 -0.31 11.69
C GLN A 56 6.08 -0.25 11.72
N ALA A 57 5.43 0.10 10.61
CA ALA A 57 3.98 0.15 10.49
C ALA A 57 3.33 -1.24 10.41
N TYR A 58 4.00 -2.21 9.78
CA TYR A 58 3.50 -3.56 9.54
C TYR A 58 2.87 -4.25 10.77
N PRO A 59 3.53 -4.39 11.94
CA PRO A 59 2.93 -5.03 13.11
C PRO A 59 1.70 -4.27 13.62
N ALA A 60 1.67 -2.95 13.53
CA ALA A 60 0.53 -2.16 13.96
C ALA A 60 -0.68 -2.35 13.01
N VAL A 61 -0.45 -2.44 11.71
CA VAL A 61 -1.49 -2.77 10.72
C VAL A 61 -2.07 -4.16 11.03
N LYS A 62 -1.24 -5.16 11.32
CA LYS A 62 -1.72 -6.50 11.73
C LYS A 62 -2.58 -6.45 13.00
N MET A 63 -2.20 -5.64 13.99
CA MET A 63 -3.02 -5.45 15.19
C MET A 63 -4.36 -4.78 14.90
N MET A 64 -4.38 -3.76 14.03
CA MET A 64 -5.62 -3.09 13.62
C MET A 64 -6.56 -4.05 12.86
N LEU A 65 -6.04 -4.84 11.94
CA LEU A 65 -6.83 -5.86 11.24
C LEU A 65 -7.48 -6.85 12.23
N LYS A 66 -6.73 -7.30 13.22
CA LYS A 66 -7.26 -8.17 14.28
C LYS A 66 -8.30 -7.47 15.16
N HIS A 67 -8.09 -6.20 15.49
CA HIS A 67 -8.97 -5.41 16.36
C HIS A 67 -10.31 -5.07 15.70
N PHE A 68 -10.27 -4.62 14.44
CA PHE A 68 -11.48 -4.19 13.73
C PHE A 68 -12.22 -5.32 13.01
N GLY A 69 -11.54 -6.44 12.72
CA GLY A 69 -12.12 -7.62 12.08
C GLY A 69 -12.87 -7.27 10.79
N ASP A 70 -14.10 -7.74 10.64
CA ASP A 70 -14.92 -7.55 9.44
C ASP A 70 -15.32 -6.08 9.15
N LYS A 71 -15.05 -5.16 10.07
CA LYS A 71 -15.33 -3.73 9.88
C LYS A 71 -14.27 -3.03 9.04
N LEU A 72 -13.09 -3.64 8.87
CA LEU A 72 -11.95 -3.09 8.17
C LEU A 72 -11.58 -3.95 6.95
N ARG A 73 -11.42 -3.30 5.80
CA ARG A 73 -10.74 -3.83 4.62
C ARG A 73 -9.41 -3.11 4.47
N PHE A 74 -8.33 -3.85 4.36
CA PHE A 74 -6.99 -3.34 4.14
C PHE A 74 -6.51 -3.71 2.76
N VAL A 75 -6.03 -2.73 2.00
CA VAL A 75 -5.49 -2.87 0.64
C VAL A 75 -4.04 -2.45 0.66
N TYR A 76 -3.16 -3.25 0.03
CA TYR A 76 -1.77 -2.91 -0.15
C TYR A 76 -1.48 -2.61 -1.63
N ARG A 77 -0.79 -1.49 -1.88
CA ARG A 77 -0.28 -1.09 -3.20
C ARG A 77 1.21 -0.80 -3.13
N HIS A 78 1.93 -1.26 -4.12
CA HIS A 78 3.38 -1.06 -4.21
C HIS A 78 3.74 0.39 -4.50
N PHE A 79 4.72 0.91 -3.78
CA PHE A 79 5.34 2.20 -4.05
C PHE A 79 6.86 2.13 -3.80
N PRO A 80 7.59 1.29 -4.57
CA PRO A 80 9.01 1.09 -4.38
C PRO A 80 9.80 2.39 -4.66
N GLN A 81 10.64 2.79 -3.72
CA GLN A 81 11.51 3.96 -3.82
C GLN A 81 12.92 3.52 -4.28
N ILE A 82 13.03 3.08 -5.52
CA ILE A 82 14.23 2.40 -6.09
C ILE A 82 15.52 3.22 -5.99
N GLU A 83 15.44 4.54 -5.86
CA GLU A 83 16.59 5.43 -5.70
C GLU A 83 17.31 5.24 -4.35
N VAL A 84 16.59 4.79 -3.32
CA VAL A 84 17.08 4.59 -1.96
C VAL A 84 16.92 3.16 -1.47
N HIS A 85 16.05 2.38 -2.10
CA HIS A 85 15.70 0.99 -1.77
C HIS A 85 15.90 0.09 -3.00
N PRO A 86 17.14 -0.39 -3.25
CA PRO A 86 17.50 -1.05 -4.51
C PRO A 86 16.84 -2.41 -4.75
N HIS A 87 16.26 -3.03 -3.71
CA HIS A 87 15.58 -4.33 -3.83
C HIS A 87 14.05 -4.21 -3.77
N ALA A 88 13.50 -3.01 -3.55
CA ALA A 88 12.08 -2.79 -3.33
C ALA A 88 11.21 -3.19 -4.53
N GLU A 89 11.65 -2.88 -5.76
CA GLU A 89 10.92 -3.24 -6.98
C GLU A 89 10.89 -4.76 -7.17
N LEU A 90 12.03 -5.42 -7.01
CA LEU A 90 12.11 -6.88 -7.14
C LEU A 90 11.29 -7.60 -6.05
N ALA A 91 11.26 -7.06 -4.82
CA ALA A 91 10.43 -7.58 -3.74
C ALA A 91 8.93 -7.39 -4.04
N ALA A 92 8.55 -6.28 -4.66
CA ALA A 92 7.18 -6.04 -5.11
C ALA A 92 6.75 -7.02 -6.21
N GLU A 93 7.61 -7.28 -7.19
CA GLU A 93 7.37 -8.31 -8.22
C GLU A 93 7.22 -9.70 -7.60
N ALA A 94 8.05 -10.05 -6.61
CA ALA A 94 7.95 -11.33 -5.91
C ALA A 94 6.61 -11.48 -5.15
N ALA A 95 6.10 -10.39 -4.57
CA ALA A 95 4.78 -10.40 -3.94
C ALA A 95 3.65 -10.60 -4.96
N GLU A 96 3.74 -9.98 -6.15
CA GLU A 96 2.77 -10.18 -7.23
C GLU A 96 2.84 -11.60 -7.82
N ALA A 97 4.03 -12.16 -8.01
CA ALA A 97 4.21 -13.55 -8.42
C ALA A 97 3.55 -14.52 -7.43
N ALA A 98 3.68 -14.24 -6.13
CA ALA A 98 2.96 -14.98 -5.09
C ALA A 98 1.45 -14.73 -5.17
N GLY A 99 1.03 -13.52 -5.48
CA GLY A 99 -0.37 -13.14 -5.69
C GLY A 99 -1.04 -13.94 -6.80
N ALA A 100 -0.35 -14.15 -7.92
CA ALA A 100 -0.79 -14.98 -9.04
C ALA A 100 -0.97 -16.47 -8.67
N GLN A 101 -0.39 -16.87 -7.53
CA GLN A 101 -0.56 -18.20 -6.93
C GLN A 101 -1.39 -18.15 -5.64
N HIS A 102 -2.19 -17.08 -5.43
CA HIS A 102 -3.06 -16.88 -4.26
C HIS A 102 -2.31 -16.82 -2.90
N LYS A 103 -1.03 -16.42 -2.92
CA LYS A 103 -0.15 -16.38 -1.75
C LYS A 103 0.43 -14.98 -1.48
N PHE A 104 -0.20 -13.92 -2.03
CA PHE A 104 0.27 -12.54 -1.86
C PHE A 104 0.59 -12.22 -0.40
N TRP A 105 -0.36 -12.46 0.50
CA TRP A 105 -0.21 -12.07 1.91
C TRP A 105 0.83 -12.92 2.67
N ALA A 106 1.02 -14.17 2.28
CA ALA A 106 2.09 -14.99 2.83
C ALA A 106 3.47 -14.42 2.43
N MET A 107 3.64 -14.05 1.18
CA MET A 107 4.87 -13.41 0.71
C MET A 107 5.05 -12.02 1.32
N HIS A 108 4.00 -11.20 1.37
CA HIS A 108 4.00 -9.87 2.00
C HIS A 108 4.52 -9.92 3.43
N ASP A 109 4.03 -10.85 4.24
CA ASP A 109 4.46 -11.03 5.61
C ASP A 109 5.95 -11.44 5.69
N LEU A 110 6.37 -12.41 4.87
CA LEU A 110 7.78 -12.84 4.80
C LEU A 110 8.73 -11.71 4.39
N LEU A 111 8.31 -10.84 3.47
CA LEU A 111 9.13 -9.70 3.03
C LEU A 111 9.31 -8.68 4.14
N PHE A 112 8.25 -8.29 4.85
CA PHE A 112 8.35 -7.38 5.99
C PHE A 112 9.09 -7.97 7.18
N GLU A 113 8.90 -9.24 7.47
CA GLU A 113 9.62 -9.94 8.55
C GLU A 113 11.12 -10.11 8.26
N ASN A 114 11.54 -9.93 7.01
CA ASN A 114 12.91 -10.13 6.56
C ASN A 114 13.46 -8.95 5.72
N GLN A 115 13.08 -7.73 6.01
CA GLN A 115 13.41 -6.51 5.23
C GLN A 115 14.90 -6.33 4.91
N LEU A 116 15.80 -6.82 5.76
CA LEU A 116 17.25 -6.72 5.55
C LEU A 116 17.79 -7.72 4.50
N HIS A 117 16.95 -8.61 3.99
CA HIS A 117 17.33 -9.72 3.13
C HIS A 117 16.39 -9.88 1.95
N LEU A 118 16.36 -8.89 1.04
CA LEU A 118 15.47 -8.85 -0.12
C LEU A 118 16.17 -9.09 -1.47
N LYS A 119 17.37 -9.68 -1.46
CA LYS A 119 18.05 -10.10 -2.70
C LYS A 119 17.32 -11.27 -3.35
N ALA A 120 17.46 -11.43 -4.68
CA ALA A 120 16.78 -12.46 -5.47
C ALA A 120 16.85 -13.88 -4.85
N THR A 121 18.03 -14.26 -4.32
CA THR A 121 18.20 -15.56 -3.66
C THR A 121 17.36 -15.72 -2.38
N SER A 122 17.17 -14.62 -1.64
CA SER A 122 16.31 -14.61 -0.44
C SER A 122 14.84 -14.64 -0.83
N LEU A 123 14.44 -13.87 -1.84
CA LEU A 123 13.07 -13.84 -2.36
C LEU A 123 12.63 -15.22 -2.83
N ARG A 124 13.51 -15.94 -3.56
CA ARG A 124 13.25 -17.33 -3.98
C ARG A 124 13.07 -18.28 -2.79
N ARG A 125 13.85 -18.08 -1.71
CA ARG A 125 13.67 -18.86 -0.48
C ARG A 125 12.31 -18.56 0.18
N TYR A 126 11.85 -17.31 0.18
CA TYR A 126 10.53 -16.94 0.69
C TYR A 126 9.42 -17.52 -0.19
N ALA A 127 9.62 -17.55 -1.52
CA ALA A 127 8.70 -18.25 -2.43
C ALA A 127 8.53 -19.73 -2.05
N ALA A 128 9.64 -20.42 -1.73
CA ALA A 128 9.60 -21.79 -1.24
C ALA A 128 8.88 -21.92 0.12
N GLN A 129 9.13 -20.99 1.05
CA GLN A 129 8.45 -20.96 2.35
C GLN A 129 6.94 -20.68 2.25
N ALA A 130 6.54 -19.86 1.27
CA ALA A 130 5.14 -19.61 0.94
C ALA A 130 4.50 -20.75 0.12
N GLU A 131 5.23 -21.82 -0.13
CA GLU A 131 4.77 -22.99 -0.90
C GLU A 131 4.31 -22.63 -2.33
N LEU A 132 5.08 -21.78 -3.01
CA LEU A 132 4.84 -21.47 -4.42
C LEU A 132 5.36 -22.58 -5.33
N ASP A 133 4.77 -22.70 -6.51
CA ASP A 133 5.39 -23.38 -7.64
C ASP A 133 6.65 -22.59 -8.03
N LEU A 134 7.82 -23.16 -7.73
CA LEU A 134 9.10 -22.49 -7.92
C LEU A 134 9.52 -22.43 -9.39
N GLU A 135 9.14 -23.38 -10.22
CA GLU A 135 9.43 -23.34 -11.64
C GLU A 135 8.71 -22.16 -12.31
N ARG A 136 7.43 -22.02 -12.00
CA ARG A 136 6.62 -20.87 -12.40
C ARG A 136 7.16 -19.55 -11.86
N TYR A 137 7.50 -19.51 -10.57
CA TYR A 137 8.07 -18.33 -9.93
C TYR A 137 9.38 -17.90 -10.59
N ASP A 138 10.32 -18.83 -10.81
CA ASP A 138 11.62 -18.55 -11.42
C ASP A 138 11.45 -18.00 -12.85
N TYR A 139 10.52 -18.54 -13.63
CA TYR A 139 10.20 -18.05 -14.97
C TYR A 139 9.60 -16.63 -14.91
N GLU A 140 8.57 -16.42 -14.08
CA GLU A 140 7.87 -15.12 -13.98
C GLU A 140 8.78 -14.01 -13.46
N MET A 141 9.67 -14.32 -12.51
CA MET A 141 10.66 -13.36 -12.00
C MET A 141 11.78 -13.09 -13.00
N GLY A 142 12.22 -14.10 -13.76
CA GLY A 142 13.25 -13.96 -14.79
C GLY A 142 12.81 -13.05 -15.94
N ASP A 143 11.53 -13.11 -16.31
CA ASP A 143 10.94 -12.30 -17.40
C ASP A 143 10.27 -11.00 -16.90
N HIS A 144 10.37 -10.68 -15.60
CA HIS A 144 9.74 -9.48 -15.01
C HIS A 144 8.25 -9.35 -15.33
N VAL A 145 7.51 -10.46 -15.30
CA VAL A 145 6.08 -10.53 -15.71
C VAL A 145 5.21 -9.53 -14.94
N TYR A 146 5.57 -9.23 -13.70
CA TYR A 146 4.77 -8.37 -12.82
C TYR A 146 5.28 -6.93 -12.70
N LEU A 147 6.38 -6.57 -13.36
CA LEU A 147 6.94 -5.22 -13.32
C LEU A 147 5.91 -4.15 -13.72
N GLN A 148 5.14 -4.41 -14.79
CA GLN A 148 4.09 -3.49 -15.21
C GLN A 148 3.07 -3.24 -14.09
N ARG A 149 2.66 -4.27 -13.36
CA ARG A 149 1.72 -4.15 -12.25
C ARG A 149 2.27 -3.29 -11.12
N VAL A 150 3.54 -3.47 -10.77
CA VAL A 150 4.24 -2.63 -9.79
C VAL A 150 4.28 -1.17 -10.25
N GLN A 151 4.59 -0.93 -11.52
CA GLN A 151 4.59 0.42 -12.11
C GLN A 151 3.21 1.06 -12.15
N GLU A 152 2.15 0.31 -12.42
CA GLU A 152 0.76 0.80 -12.35
C GLU A 152 0.40 1.28 -10.93
N HIS A 153 0.82 0.54 -9.89
CA HIS A 153 0.65 0.94 -8.51
C HIS A 153 1.45 2.21 -8.20
N LEU A 154 2.72 2.27 -8.60
CA LEU A 154 3.58 3.45 -8.42
C LEU A 154 2.96 4.70 -9.08
N GLU A 155 2.48 4.60 -10.32
CA GLU A 155 1.82 5.70 -11.02
C GLU A 155 0.50 6.10 -10.35
N SER A 156 -0.27 5.14 -9.83
CA SER A 156 -1.49 5.41 -9.07
C SER A 156 -1.19 6.19 -7.78
N GLY A 157 -0.09 5.85 -7.12
CA GLY A 157 0.40 6.57 -5.94
C GLY A 157 0.84 8.00 -6.28
N LYS A 158 1.60 8.19 -7.36
CA LYS A 158 1.99 9.52 -7.84
C LYS A 158 0.77 10.40 -8.14
N LYS A 159 -0.26 9.85 -8.81
CA LYS A 159 -1.53 10.53 -9.05
C LYS A 159 -2.26 10.89 -7.75
N SER A 160 -2.13 10.07 -6.72
CA SER A 160 -2.67 10.28 -5.38
C SER A 160 -1.77 11.17 -4.49
N VAL A 161 -0.76 11.81 -5.07
CA VAL A 161 0.21 12.70 -4.40
C VAL A 161 1.02 12.00 -3.28
N VAL A 162 1.17 10.67 -3.36
CA VAL A 162 2.08 9.93 -2.48
C VAL A 162 3.52 10.40 -2.71
N ARG A 163 4.23 10.73 -1.62
CA ARG A 163 5.60 11.27 -1.64
C ARG A 163 6.59 10.42 -0.84
N ALA A 164 6.08 9.62 0.08
CA ALA A 164 6.86 8.77 0.97
C ALA A 164 6.07 7.52 1.34
N THR A 165 6.74 6.51 1.86
CA THR A 165 6.14 5.28 2.37
C THR A 165 6.40 5.12 3.87
N PRO A 166 5.43 4.58 4.62
CA PRO A 166 4.08 4.26 4.17
C PRO A 166 3.21 5.53 4.02
N THR A 167 2.30 5.54 3.05
CA THR A 167 1.21 6.52 2.99
C THR A 167 -0.12 5.78 3.05
N PHE A 168 -1.01 6.23 3.94
CA PHE A 168 -2.31 5.62 4.17
C PHE A 168 -3.45 6.49 3.67
N PHE A 169 -4.50 5.82 3.15
CA PHE A 169 -5.78 6.45 2.83
C PHE A 169 -6.88 5.72 3.59
N VAL A 170 -7.72 6.46 4.31
CA VAL A 170 -8.89 5.94 5.02
C VAL A 170 -10.14 6.37 4.25
N ASN A 171 -10.91 5.43 3.71
CA ASN A 171 -12.06 5.69 2.84
C ASN A 171 -11.73 6.68 1.71
N GLY A 172 -10.53 6.54 1.11
CA GLY A 172 -10.07 7.37 0.01
C GLY A 172 -9.48 8.72 0.39
N ILE A 173 -9.44 9.08 1.67
CA ILE A 173 -8.83 10.33 2.15
C ILE A 173 -7.46 10.02 2.74
N MET A 174 -6.41 10.74 2.28
CA MET A 174 -5.05 10.59 2.80
C MET A 174 -5.01 10.91 4.28
N HIS A 175 -4.36 10.03 5.04
CA HIS A 175 -4.17 10.18 6.47
C HIS A 175 -2.69 10.32 6.81
N ASP A 176 -2.35 11.39 7.52
CA ASP A 176 -0.98 11.66 7.96
C ASP A 176 -0.63 10.80 9.19
N VAL A 177 0.41 9.99 9.04
CA VAL A 177 0.97 9.15 10.11
C VAL A 177 2.32 9.64 10.61
N SER A 178 2.72 10.87 10.27
CA SER A 178 4.01 11.47 10.68
C SER A 178 4.18 11.52 12.20
N PHE A 179 3.07 11.57 12.95
CA PHE A 179 3.06 11.55 14.42
C PHE A 179 2.86 10.14 15.02
N GLY A 180 2.97 9.12 14.18
CA GLY A 180 2.86 7.72 14.58
C GLY A 180 1.60 7.02 14.08
N ILE A 181 1.70 5.70 13.99
CA ILE A 181 0.64 4.84 13.44
C ILE A 181 -0.65 4.81 14.30
N ALA A 182 -0.59 5.22 15.57
CA ALA A 182 -1.76 5.31 16.44
C ALA A 182 -2.81 6.31 15.93
N SER A 183 -2.40 7.33 15.16
CA SER A 183 -3.31 8.26 14.51
C SER A 183 -4.20 7.57 13.46
N LEU A 184 -3.70 6.53 12.79
CA LEU A 184 -4.46 5.73 11.83
C LEU A 184 -5.61 4.98 12.51
N GLN A 185 -5.37 4.39 13.70
CA GLN A 185 -6.43 3.74 14.47
C GLN A 185 -7.55 4.74 14.82
N SER A 186 -7.20 5.95 15.25
CA SER A 186 -8.17 7.01 15.56
C SER A 186 -8.99 7.42 14.33
N ALA A 187 -8.37 7.46 13.14
CA ALA A 187 -9.06 7.77 11.89
C ALA A 187 -10.04 6.66 11.49
N ILE A 188 -9.66 5.38 11.67
CA ILE A 188 -10.55 4.23 11.42
C ILE A 188 -11.74 4.30 12.37
N ASP A 189 -11.52 4.54 13.67
CA ASP A 189 -12.59 4.69 14.67
C ASP A 189 -13.54 5.85 14.32
N ALA A 190 -13.01 6.98 13.85
CA ALA A 190 -13.81 8.12 13.40
C ALA A 190 -14.68 7.74 12.19
N ALA A 191 -14.09 7.06 11.18
CA ALA A 191 -14.78 6.62 9.98
C ALA A 191 -15.86 5.56 10.26
N LEU A 192 -15.72 4.77 11.33
CA LEU A 192 -16.74 3.81 11.76
C LEU A 192 -17.97 4.45 12.43
N ARG A 193 -17.82 5.68 12.95
CA ARG A 193 -18.91 6.43 13.61
C ARG A 193 -19.81 7.20 12.63
N THR A 194 -19.31 7.46 11.42
CA THR A 194 -20.06 8.10 10.33
C THR A 194 -20.83 7.08 9.50
#